data_1892279cee123e2657706bea8c65cc5c
#
_entry.id   1892279cee123e2657706bea8c65cc5c
#
_cell.length_a   1.000
_cell.length_b   1.000
_cell.length_c   1.000
_cell.angle_alpha   90.00
_cell.angle_beta   90.00
_cell.angle_gamma   90.00
#
_symmetry.space_group_name_H-M   'P 1'
#
loop_
_entity.id
_entity.type
_entity.pdbx_description
1 polymer ?
#
loop_
_entity_poly.entity_id
_entity_poly.type
_entity_poly.pdbx_seq_one_letter_code
_entity_poly.pdbx_strand_id
1 'polypeptide(L)'
;PLNATIMIIGIPKEIKNNENRVALTPAGAKELVKRGHTVYVQHTAGINSGFADDAYVAAGARILPSIEDVYGIAEMIVKVKEPIASEYPLVRKGQLVFTYFHFASDEALTLAMIKSGSICLAYETVENPDHTLPLLIPMSEVAGRMSVQEGARFLEKPQGGKGVLLGGVPGVKPGKVLVLGGGVVGHNAALMAAGLGADVTIADISLPRLRYLSETMPKNVKTLFSSTHTIEQELPTTDLVIGAVLIPGAKAPHLITRDMLKLLKPGSVLVDVAIDQGGCFETSHPTTHANPVYEID
;
A
#
# COMPACT_ATOMS: atom_id res chain seq x y z
N PRO A 1 -8.13 9.94 32.99
CA PRO A 1 -7.07 10.33 32.09
C PRO A 1 -5.91 9.35 32.30
N LEU A 2 -5.61 8.55 31.26
CA LEU A 2 -4.41 7.76 31.20
C LEU A 2 -3.26 8.76 31.32
N ASN A 3 -2.45 8.66 32.36
CA ASN A 3 -1.20 9.41 32.46
C ASN A 3 -0.34 8.98 31.27
N ALA A 4 -0.35 9.77 30.21
CA ALA A 4 0.46 9.50 29.04
C ALA A 4 1.94 9.55 29.48
N THR A 5 2.64 8.44 29.35
CA THR A 5 4.07 8.36 29.61
C THR A 5 4.77 9.28 28.62
N ILE A 6 5.54 10.25 29.10
CA ILE A 6 6.40 11.10 28.27
C ILE A 6 7.52 10.22 27.72
N MET A 7 7.76 10.31 26.41
CA MET A 7 8.75 9.50 25.72
C MET A 7 9.70 10.33 24.87
N ILE A 8 10.88 9.80 24.65
CA ILE A 8 11.83 10.28 23.62
C ILE A 8 11.57 9.50 22.35
N ILE A 9 11.09 10.21 21.32
CA ILE A 9 10.68 9.63 20.04
C ILE A 9 11.72 10.01 18.99
N GLY A 10 12.22 9.01 18.25
CA GLY A 10 13.21 9.20 17.20
C GLY A 10 12.63 8.86 15.81
N ILE A 11 12.90 9.74 14.87
CA ILE A 11 12.50 9.59 13.46
C ILE A 11 13.77 9.50 12.61
N PRO A 12 14.25 8.29 12.31
CA PRO A 12 15.38 8.13 11.41
C PRO A 12 14.99 8.41 9.96
N LYS A 13 15.96 8.76 9.13
CA LYS A 13 15.81 8.82 7.69
C LYS A 13 15.65 7.42 7.14
N GLU A 14 14.70 7.23 6.24
CA GLU A 14 14.53 5.97 5.53
C GLU A 14 15.71 5.74 4.58
N ILE A 15 16.24 4.54 4.59
CA ILE A 15 17.42 4.15 3.80
C ILE A 15 17.15 2.98 2.84
N LYS A 16 15.94 2.43 2.86
CA LYS A 16 15.51 1.43 1.89
C LYS A 16 15.46 2.04 0.50
N ASN A 17 15.88 1.28 -0.51
CA ASN A 17 15.94 1.78 -1.88
C ASN A 17 14.58 2.30 -2.36
N ASN A 18 14.59 3.49 -2.97
CA ASN A 18 13.40 4.22 -3.44
C ASN A 18 12.38 4.59 -2.34
N GLU A 19 12.75 4.53 -1.05
CA GLU A 19 11.87 5.00 0.02
C GLU A 19 12.18 6.47 0.31
N ASN A 20 11.25 7.33 -0.10
CA ASN A 20 11.37 8.78 0.01
C ASN A 20 10.45 9.38 1.07
N ARG A 21 9.63 8.55 1.71
CA ARG A 21 8.71 9.00 2.77
C ARG A 21 9.43 9.19 4.08
N VAL A 22 8.82 9.97 4.97
CA VAL A 22 9.23 10.16 6.36
C VAL A 22 8.07 9.74 7.28
N ALA A 23 8.39 9.12 8.40
CA ALA A 23 7.38 8.54 9.28
C ALA A 23 6.54 9.58 10.03
N LEU A 24 7.05 10.79 10.20
CA LEU A 24 6.37 11.86 10.93
C LEU A 24 6.51 13.17 10.17
N THR A 25 5.39 13.85 9.95
CA THR A 25 5.38 15.21 9.39
C THR A 25 5.73 16.26 10.48
N PRO A 26 6.14 17.49 10.10
CA PRO A 26 6.29 18.58 11.06
C PRO A 26 5.02 18.84 11.90
N ALA A 27 3.85 18.69 11.28
CA ALA A 27 2.58 18.82 12.01
C ALA A 27 2.41 17.73 13.08
N GLY A 28 2.75 16.48 12.76
CA GLY A 28 2.76 15.38 13.72
C GLY A 28 3.78 15.60 14.85
N ALA A 29 4.98 16.08 14.51
CA ALA A 29 6.00 16.44 15.51
C ALA A 29 5.49 17.49 16.48
N LYS A 30 4.83 18.54 15.98
CA LYS A 30 4.23 19.60 16.80
C LYS A 30 3.21 19.06 17.80
N GLU A 31 2.34 18.13 17.36
CA GLU A 31 1.34 17.52 18.26
C GLU A 31 1.98 16.65 19.35
N LEU A 32 3.03 15.90 19.02
CA LEU A 32 3.76 15.10 20.01
C LEU A 32 4.49 15.99 21.02
N VAL A 33 5.18 17.04 20.57
CA VAL A 33 5.85 18.02 21.43
C VAL A 33 4.85 18.71 22.35
N LYS A 34 3.69 19.11 21.81
CA LYS A 34 2.62 19.73 22.60
C LYS A 34 2.10 18.80 23.72
N ARG A 35 2.16 17.50 23.53
CA ARG A 35 1.80 16.49 24.52
C ARG A 35 2.92 16.16 25.51
N GLY A 36 4.07 16.85 25.42
CA GLY A 36 5.21 16.72 26.31
C GLY A 36 6.29 15.75 25.87
N HIS A 37 6.13 15.07 24.72
CA HIS A 37 7.16 14.19 24.20
C HIS A 37 8.36 14.99 23.67
N THR A 38 9.55 14.41 23.74
CA THR A 38 10.73 14.92 23.04
C THR A 38 10.87 14.21 21.72
N VAL A 39 10.92 14.97 20.62
CA VAL A 39 11.00 14.42 19.26
C VAL A 39 12.36 14.76 18.66
N TYR A 40 13.09 13.73 18.23
CA TYR A 40 14.33 13.86 17.47
C TYR A 40 14.10 13.36 16.04
N VAL A 41 14.56 14.13 15.06
CA VAL A 41 14.48 13.80 13.64
C VAL A 41 15.88 13.76 13.07
N GLN A 42 16.24 12.74 12.32
CA GLN A 42 17.52 12.69 11.64
C GLN A 42 17.60 13.79 10.58
N HIS A 43 18.78 14.40 10.47
CA HIS A 43 19.10 15.37 9.42
C HIS A 43 18.63 14.88 8.04
N THR A 44 17.91 15.73 7.33
CA THR A 44 17.33 15.47 5.99
C THR A 44 16.32 14.32 5.90
N ALA A 45 15.79 13.81 7.02
CA ALA A 45 14.83 12.69 6.99
C ALA A 45 13.57 13.01 6.19
N GLY A 46 13.08 14.25 6.24
CA GLY A 46 11.86 14.68 5.55
C GLY A 46 12.07 15.31 4.18
N ILE A 47 13.31 15.52 3.73
CA ILE A 47 13.61 16.36 2.55
C ILE A 47 12.94 15.83 1.27
N ASN A 48 12.95 14.52 1.05
CA ASN A 48 12.35 13.90 -0.11
C ASN A 48 10.80 13.87 -0.08
N SER A 49 10.21 14.16 1.08
CA SER A 49 8.77 14.37 1.27
C SER A 49 8.38 15.85 1.30
N GLY A 50 9.32 16.75 0.99
CA GLY A 50 9.09 18.20 0.96
C GLY A 50 9.21 18.89 2.33
N PHE A 51 9.74 18.22 3.35
CA PHE A 51 9.91 18.78 4.70
C PHE A 51 11.39 19.00 5.02
N ALA A 52 11.83 20.26 5.02
CA ALA A 52 13.18 20.62 5.46
C ALA A 52 13.31 20.53 6.99
N ASP A 53 14.54 20.41 7.48
CA ASP A 53 14.84 20.32 8.90
C ASP A 53 14.28 21.50 9.70
N ASP A 54 14.34 22.71 9.14
CA ASP A 54 13.82 23.92 9.76
C ASP A 54 12.32 23.83 10.09
N ALA A 55 11.55 23.12 9.29
CA ALA A 55 10.13 22.90 9.55
C ALA A 55 9.92 22.04 10.82
N TYR A 56 10.78 21.04 11.03
CA TYR A 56 10.74 20.23 12.24
C TYR A 56 11.21 21.02 13.47
N VAL A 57 12.25 21.85 13.32
CA VAL A 57 12.72 22.73 14.41
C VAL A 57 11.63 23.73 14.80
N ALA A 58 10.96 24.34 13.83
CA ALA A 58 9.82 25.23 14.07
C ALA A 58 8.64 24.52 14.75
N ALA A 59 8.49 23.21 14.55
CA ALA A 59 7.51 22.38 15.23
C ALA A 59 7.92 21.98 16.66
N GLY A 60 9.13 22.32 17.11
CA GLY A 60 9.67 21.99 18.42
C GLY A 60 10.47 20.69 18.49
N ALA A 61 10.70 20.03 17.36
CA ALA A 61 11.59 18.88 17.28
C ALA A 61 13.07 19.31 17.25
N ARG A 62 13.96 18.35 17.49
CA ARG A 62 15.42 18.55 17.46
C ARG A 62 16.01 17.69 16.35
N ILE A 63 17.01 18.22 15.66
CA ILE A 63 17.69 17.51 14.57
C ILE A 63 18.94 16.82 15.11
N LEU A 64 19.14 15.56 14.72
CA LEU A 64 20.35 14.79 15.00
C LEU A 64 21.07 14.45 13.68
N PRO A 65 22.41 14.41 13.67
CA PRO A 65 23.17 14.28 12.43
C PRO A 65 23.11 12.88 11.81
N SER A 66 23.00 11.82 12.62
CA SER A 66 23.13 10.44 12.16
C SER A 66 21.99 9.53 12.61
N ILE A 67 21.85 8.40 11.95
CA ILE A 67 20.88 7.35 12.33
C ILE A 67 21.26 6.73 13.68
N GLU A 68 22.54 6.56 13.93
CA GLU A 68 23.10 6.03 15.16
C GLU A 68 22.71 6.91 16.36
N ASP A 69 22.79 8.23 16.20
CA ASP A 69 22.38 9.18 17.25
C ASP A 69 20.87 9.07 17.55
N VAL A 70 20.06 8.92 16.51
CA VAL A 70 18.60 8.79 16.68
C VAL A 70 18.25 7.49 17.39
N TYR A 71 18.80 6.34 16.94
CA TYR A 71 18.57 5.06 17.63
C TYR A 71 19.15 5.06 19.05
N GLY A 72 20.30 5.72 19.24
CA GLY A 72 20.98 5.78 20.52
C GLY A 72 20.19 6.48 21.62
N ILE A 73 19.46 7.54 21.30
CA ILE A 73 18.73 8.36 22.29
C ILE A 73 17.26 7.98 22.45
N ALA A 74 16.62 7.50 21.38
CA ALA A 74 15.17 7.30 21.36
C ALA A 74 14.73 6.09 22.20
N GLU A 75 13.65 6.25 22.93
CA GLU A 75 12.92 5.16 23.58
C GLU A 75 11.97 4.47 22.60
N MET A 76 11.44 5.26 21.64
CA MET A 76 10.57 4.81 20.58
C MET A 76 11.12 5.28 19.22
N ILE A 77 11.33 4.34 18.32
CA ILE A 77 11.66 4.60 16.92
C ILE A 77 10.37 4.50 16.10
N VAL A 78 10.10 5.52 15.30
CA VAL A 78 8.96 5.54 14.37
C VAL A 78 9.49 5.61 12.94
N LYS A 79 9.16 4.62 12.13
CA LYS A 79 9.62 4.48 10.75
C LYS A 79 8.45 4.23 9.80
N VAL A 80 8.70 4.39 8.52
CA VAL A 80 7.77 3.96 7.46
C VAL A 80 7.96 2.48 7.17
N LYS A 81 9.20 2.09 6.83
CA LYS A 81 9.54 0.71 6.48
C LYS A 81 10.30 0.00 7.61
N GLU A 82 10.24 -1.31 7.56
CA GLU A 82 10.99 -2.19 8.44
C GLU A 82 12.48 -1.85 8.46
N PRO A 83 13.18 -2.06 9.60
CA PRO A 83 14.62 -1.98 9.63
C PRO A 83 15.26 -2.97 8.64
N ILE A 84 16.34 -2.56 7.98
CA ILE A 84 17.15 -3.41 7.13
C ILE A 84 18.43 -3.85 7.84
N ALA A 85 19.21 -4.74 7.24
CA ALA A 85 20.36 -5.38 7.88
C ALA A 85 21.37 -4.40 8.54
N SER A 86 21.57 -3.21 7.94
CA SER A 86 22.43 -2.18 8.50
C SER A 86 21.85 -1.51 9.76
N GLU A 87 20.54 -1.57 9.95
CA GLU A 87 19.85 -0.99 11.12
C GLU A 87 19.71 -1.98 12.28
N TYR A 88 19.77 -3.30 12.02
CA TYR A 88 19.59 -4.32 13.07
C TYR A 88 20.49 -4.10 14.30
N PRO A 89 21.79 -3.79 14.15
CA PRO A 89 22.67 -3.55 15.30
C PRO A 89 22.32 -2.31 16.12
N LEU A 90 21.55 -1.37 15.56
CA LEU A 90 21.17 -0.12 16.21
C LEU A 90 19.96 -0.30 17.13
N VAL A 91 19.13 -1.32 16.87
CA VAL A 91 17.93 -1.61 17.66
C VAL A 91 18.30 -2.17 19.02
N ARG A 92 17.80 -1.55 20.10
CA ARG A 92 18.19 -1.88 21.46
C ARG A 92 17.13 -2.70 22.21
N LYS A 93 17.55 -3.47 23.17
CA LYS A 93 16.67 -4.19 24.09
C LYS A 93 15.71 -3.23 24.79
N GLY A 94 14.42 -3.56 24.76
CA GLY A 94 13.34 -2.75 25.36
C GLY A 94 12.98 -1.49 24.57
N GLN A 95 13.68 -1.16 23.49
CA GLN A 95 13.33 -0.06 22.60
C GLN A 95 12.07 -0.41 21.82
N LEU A 96 11.11 0.51 21.75
CA LEU A 96 9.90 0.34 20.96
C LEU A 96 10.19 0.73 19.51
N VAL A 97 9.83 -0.13 18.58
CA VAL A 97 9.92 0.14 17.12
C VAL A 97 8.53 0.05 16.53
N PHE A 98 8.07 1.14 15.94
CA PHE A 98 6.74 1.30 15.39
C PHE A 98 6.83 1.61 13.88
N THR A 99 6.46 0.65 13.05
CA THR A 99 6.61 0.70 11.59
C THR A 99 5.74 -0.36 10.90
N TYR A 100 5.69 -0.36 9.56
CA TYR A 100 5.22 -1.48 8.78
C TYR A 100 6.28 -2.57 8.76
N PHE A 101 6.09 -3.64 9.50
CA PHE A 101 7.11 -4.70 9.65
C PHE A 101 7.06 -5.75 8.55
N HIS A 102 5.88 -6.21 8.16
CA HIS A 102 5.71 -7.32 7.21
C HIS A 102 6.50 -8.58 7.59
N PHE A 103 6.51 -8.95 8.87
CA PHE A 103 7.31 -10.06 9.40
C PHE A 103 7.13 -11.38 8.65
N ALA A 104 5.92 -11.68 8.18
CA ALA A 104 5.64 -12.93 7.47
C ALA A 104 6.43 -13.09 6.15
N SER A 105 6.94 -12.01 5.59
CA SER A 105 7.69 -12.00 4.34
C SER A 105 9.21 -12.00 4.50
N ASP A 106 9.73 -11.83 5.75
CA ASP A 106 11.17 -11.69 6.01
C ASP A 106 11.57 -12.38 7.33
N GLU A 107 12.11 -13.59 7.19
CA GLU A 107 12.60 -14.39 8.32
C GLU A 107 13.82 -13.73 8.99
N ALA A 108 14.74 -13.15 8.19
CA ALA A 108 15.96 -12.54 8.72
C ALA A 108 15.63 -11.32 9.60
N LEU A 109 14.69 -10.48 9.17
CA LEU A 109 14.16 -9.37 9.97
C LEU A 109 13.53 -9.88 11.27
N THR A 110 12.69 -10.90 11.18
CA THR A 110 12.01 -11.48 12.35
C THR A 110 13.00 -11.97 13.39
N LEU A 111 14.01 -12.74 12.97
CA LEU A 111 15.05 -13.24 13.86
C LEU A 111 15.92 -12.12 14.45
N ALA A 112 16.23 -11.10 13.66
CA ALA A 112 16.98 -9.93 14.13
C ALA A 112 16.22 -9.16 15.22
N MET A 113 14.91 -8.95 15.05
CA MET A 113 14.09 -8.24 16.05
C MET A 113 13.92 -9.08 17.33
N ILE A 114 13.74 -10.40 17.21
CA ILE A 114 13.73 -11.30 18.37
C ILE A 114 15.07 -11.20 19.14
N LYS A 115 16.19 -11.28 18.42
CA LYS A 115 17.54 -11.19 19.01
C LYS A 115 17.80 -9.85 19.68
N SER A 116 17.28 -8.76 19.15
CA SER A 116 17.43 -7.42 19.72
C SER A 116 16.75 -7.25 21.07
N GLY A 117 15.70 -8.02 21.35
CA GLY A 117 14.86 -7.87 22.53
C GLY A 117 14.05 -6.57 22.54
N SER A 118 13.82 -5.96 21.38
CA SER A 118 12.98 -4.78 21.20
C SER A 118 11.49 -5.12 21.31
N ILE A 119 10.68 -4.07 21.44
CA ILE A 119 9.21 -4.16 21.42
C ILE A 119 8.74 -3.70 20.04
N CYS A 120 8.28 -4.62 19.21
CA CYS A 120 7.84 -4.32 17.86
C CYS A 120 6.33 -4.11 17.81
N LEU A 121 5.91 -2.96 17.31
CA LEU A 121 4.52 -2.64 16.98
C LEU A 121 4.41 -2.48 15.46
N ALA A 122 3.65 -3.36 14.82
CA ALA A 122 3.41 -3.27 13.39
C ALA A 122 2.18 -2.42 13.10
N TYR A 123 2.29 -1.41 12.22
CA TYR A 123 1.15 -0.59 11.83
C TYR A 123 0.01 -1.45 11.27
N GLU A 124 0.35 -2.45 10.45
CA GLU A 124 -0.59 -3.32 9.76
C GLU A 124 -1.38 -4.27 10.66
N THR A 125 -1.00 -4.37 11.95
CA THR A 125 -1.68 -5.23 12.93
C THR A 125 -2.39 -4.46 14.04
N VAL A 126 -2.33 -3.12 14.03
CA VAL A 126 -3.13 -2.32 14.95
C VAL A 126 -4.59 -2.40 14.55
N GLU A 127 -5.42 -2.92 15.45
CA GLU A 127 -6.80 -3.27 15.19
C GLU A 127 -7.74 -2.54 16.14
N ASN A 128 -8.85 -2.04 15.61
CA ASN A 128 -9.95 -1.50 16.38
C ASN A 128 -10.86 -2.63 16.92
N PRO A 129 -11.71 -2.36 17.93
CA PRO A 129 -12.66 -3.36 18.42
C PRO A 129 -13.62 -3.94 17.37
N ASP A 130 -13.85 -3.23 16.28
CA ASP A 130 -14.68 -3.66 15.15
C ASP A 130 -13.89 -4.43 14.08
N HIS A 131 -12.66 -4.83 14.38
CA HIS A 131 -11.71 -5.53 13.49
C HIS A 131 -11.24 -4.72 12.28
N THR A 132 -11.45 -3.41 12.26
CA THR A 132 -10.82 -2.55 11.25
C THR A 132 -9.36 -2.29 11.58
N LEU A 133 -8.53 -2.10 10.54
CA LEU A 133 -7.08 -1.87 10.65
C LEU A 133 -6.78 -0.40 10.31
N PRO A 134 -6.94 0.54 11.26
CA PRO A 134 -6.95 1.98 10.98
C PRO A 134 -5.64 2.52 10.42
N LEU A 135 -4.51 1.86 10.71
CA LEU A 135 -3.20 2.29 10.20
C LEU A 135 -2.83 1.62 8.87
N LEU A 136 -3.54 0.56 8.46
CA LEU A 136 -3.39 -0.06 7.15
C LEU A 136 -4.33 0.57 6.11
N ILE A 137 -5.52 0.98 6.49
CA ILE A 137 -6.51 1.57 5.59
C ILE A 137 -5.93 2.67 4.69
N PRO A 138 -5.19 3.67 5.17
CA PRO A 138 -4.64 4.71 4.30
C PRO A 138 -3.71 4.18 3.21
N MET A 139 -2.91 3.16 3.51
CA MET A 139 -2.03 2.53 2.52
C MET A 139 -2.80 1.69 1.51
N SER A 140 -3.87 1.04 1.93
CA SER A 140 -4.79 0.33 1.04
C SER A 140 -5.53 1.28 0.10
N GLU A 141 -5.90 2.46 0.57
CA GLU A 141 -6.48 3.54 -0.26
C GLU A 141 -5.47 4.03 -1.31
N VAL A 142 -4.23 4.31 -0.91
CA VAL A 142 -3.15 4.69 -1.83
C VAL A 142 -2.93 3.60 -2.87
N ALA A 143 -2.80 2.34 -2.46
CA ALA A 143 -2.55 1.22 -3.36
C ALA A 143 -3.68 1.03 -4.38
N GLY A 144 -4.94 1.12 -3.94
CA GLY A 144 -6.10 1.05 -4.83
C GLY A 144 -6.11 2.18 -5.88
N ARG A 145 -5.80 3.40 -5.47
CA ARG A 145 -5.73 4.56 -6.38
C ARG A 145 -4.55 4.45 -7.34
N MET A 146 -3.38 4.07 -6.85
CA MET A 146 -2.18 3.85 -7.67
C MET A 146 -2.38 2.74 -8.71
N SER A 147 -3.12 1.69 -8.39
CA SER A 147 -3.36 0.58 -9.32
C SER A 147 -4.02 1.02 -10.62
N VAL A 148 -4.91 2.00 -10.55
CA VAL A 148 -5.57 2.58 -11.74
C VAL A 148 -4.63 3.51 -12.49
N GLN A 149 -3.85 4.33 -11.79
CA GLN A 149 -2.88 5.22 -12.40
C GLN A 149 -1.83 4.45 -13.19
N GLU A 150 -1.23 3.44 -12.59
CA GLU A 150 -0.24 2.60 -13.28
C GLU A 150 -0.89 1.71 -14.35
N GLY A 151 -2.08 1.17 -14.10
CA GLY A 151 -2.83 0.42 -15.10
C GLY A 151 -3.13 1.23 -16.36
N ALA A 152 -3.57 2.48 -16.19
CA ALA A 152 -3.82 3.40 -17.30
C ALA A 152 -2.54 3.71 -18.06
N ARG A 153 -1.42 3.95 -17.37
CA ARG A 153 -0.12 4.21 -17.96
C ARG A 153 0.36 3.05 -18.83
N PHE A 154 0.30 1.83 -18.30
CA PHE A 154 0.77 0.65 -19.04
C PHE A 154 -0.18 0.18 -20.15
N LEU A 155 -1.39 0.70 -20.23
CA LEU A 155 -2.26 0.54 -21.41
C LEU A 155 -1.81 1.38 -22.61
N GLU A 156 -0.93 2.36 -22.42
CA GLU A 156 -0.41 3.18 -23.50
C GLU A 156 0.51 2.39 -24.44
N LYS A 157 0.46 2.69 -25.74
CA LYS A 157 1.30 2.01 -26.75
C LYS A 157 2.80 2.09 -26.48
N PRO A 158 3.36 3.24 -26.08
CA PRO A 158 4.80 3.33 -25.75
C PRO A 158 5.22 2.45 -24.58
N GLN A 159 4.28 2.02 -23.76
CA GLN A 159 4.53 1.12 -22.61
C GLN A 159 4.28 -0.37 -22.93
N GLY A 160 3.99 -0.71 -24.19
CA GLY A 160 3.66 -2.08 -24.59
C GLY A 160 2.17 -2.42 -24.52
N GLY A 161 1.34 -1.52 -24.02
CA GLY A 161 -0.11 -1.72 -23.91
C GLY A 161 -0.83 -1.68 -25.25
N LYS A 162 -2.11 -2.03 -25.23
CA LYS A 162 -2.92 -2.08 -26.47
C LYS A 162 -3.42 -0.72 -26.98
N GLY A 163 -3.11 0.37 -26.29
CA GLY A 163 -3.46 1.74 -26.71
C GLY A 163 -4.91 2.10 -26.38
N VAL A 164 -5.37 1.82 -25.18
CA VAL A 164 -6.72 2.16 -24.69
C VAL A 164 -6.66 3.37 -23.77
N LEU A 165 -7.50 4.35 -24.05
CA LEU A 165 -7.80 5.45 -23.15
C LEU A 165 -8.99 5.05 -22.27
N LEU A 166 -8.80 4.95 -20.96
CA LEU A 166 -9.83 4.43 -20.04
C LEU A 166 -11.13 5.22 -20.10
N GLY A 167 -11.07 6.54 -20.24
CA GLY A 167 -12.26 7.38 -20.29
C GLY A 167 -12.95 7.38 -21.65
N GLY A 168 -12.34 6.84 -22.71
CA GLY A 168 -12.80 6.98 -24.07
C GLY A 168 -12.82 8.44 -24.55
N VAL A 169 -13.45 8.70 -25.68
CA VAL A 169 -13.74 10.04 -26.22
C VAL A 169 -15.08 10.00 -26.94
N PRO A 170 -15.70 11.15 -27.27
CA PRO A 170 -16.94 11.13 -28.08
C PRO A 170 -16.78 10.28 -29.34
N GLY A 171 -17.67 9.31 -29.49
CA GLY A 171 -17.64 8.32 -30.58
C GLY A 171 -16.79 7.08 -30.34
N VAL A 172 -15.99 7.02 -29.27
CA VAL A 172 -15.20 5.84 -28.86
C VAL A 172 -15.55 5.46 -27.43
N LYS A 173 -15.94 4.19 -27.25
CA LYS A 173 -16.31 3.67 -25.92
C LYS A 173 -15.14 3.74 -24.93
N PRO A 174 -15.41 3.95 -23.62
CA PRO A 174 -14.40 3.87 -22.59
C PRO A 174 -13.81 2.47 -22.47
N GLY A 175 -12.61 2.39 -21.89
CA GLY A 175 -11.96 1.15 -21.52
C GLY A 175 -12.73 0.44 -20.42
N LYS A 176 -12.59 -0.89 -20.34
CA LYS A 176 -13.23 -1.72 -19.34
C LYS A 176 -12.23 -2.14 -18.27
N VAL A 177 -12.59 -1.88 -17.02
CA VAL A 177 -11.81 -2.24 -15.83
C VAL A 177 -12.56 -3.27 -15.01
N LEU A 178 -11.90 -4.40 -14.73
CA LEU A 178 -12.41 -5.44 -13.83
C LEU A 178 -11.61 -5.37 -12.51
N VAL A 179 -12.30 -5.12 -11.42
CA VAL A 179 -11.72 -5.09 -10.07
C VAL A 179 -12.17 -6.35 -9.32
N LEU A 180 -11.20 -7.16 -8.90
CA LEU A 180 -11.44 -8.39 -8.14
C LEU A 180 -11.19 -8.13 -6.65
N GLY A 181 -12.26 -8.13 -5.87
CA GLY A 181 -12.29 -7.78 -4.44
C GLY A 181 -12.86 -6.39 -4.19
N GLY A 182 -13.87 -6.30 -3.34
CA GLY A 182 -14.60 -5.08 -2.98
C GLY A 182 -14.19 -4.46 -1.64
N GLY A 183 -13.03 -4.82 -1.09
CA GLY A 183 -12.47 -4.24 0.13
C GLY A 183 -12.00 -2.79 -0.08
N VAL A 184 -11.14 -2.28 0.82
CA VAL A 184 -10.64 -0.89 0.75
C VAL A 184 -9.88 -0.64 -0.55
N VAL A 185 -8.99 -1.55 -0.93
CA VAL A 185 -8.22 -1.45 -2.19
C VAL A 185 -9.14 -1.41 -3.40
N GLY A 186 -10.03 -2.40 -3.53
CA GLY A 186 -10.93 -2.51 -4.68
C GLY A 186 -11.94 -1.38 -4.77
N HIS A 187 -12.46 -0.92 -3.63
CA HIS A 187 -13.32 0.26 -3.57
C HIS A 187 -12.62 1.49 -4.16
N ASN A 188 -11.41 1.77 -3.71
CA ASN A 188 -10.65 2.92 -4.18
C ASN A 188 -10.22 2.79 -5.65
N ALA A 189 -9.84 1.59 -6.09
CA ALA A 189 -9.55 1.34 -7.49
C ALA A 189 -10.78 1.58 -8.37
N ALA A 190 -11.94 1.02 -8.02
CA ALA A 190 -13.18 1.23 -8.76
C ALA A 190 -13.61 2.70 -8.82
N LEU A 191 -13.47 3.41 -7.70
CA LEU A 191 -13.78 4.84 -7.61
C LEU A 191 -12.91 5.68 -8.54
N MET A 192 -11.59 5.41 -8.57
CA MET A 192 -10.67 6.15 -9.46
C MET A 192 -10.88 5.81 -10.93
N ALA A 193 -11.06 4.53 -11.27
CA ALA A 193 -11.35 4.12 -12.63
C ALA A 193 -12.67 4.73 -13.15
N ALA A 194 -13.70 4.74 -12.32
CA ALA A 194 -14.97 5.38 -12.63
C ALA A 194 -14.83 6.90 -12.80
N GLY A 195 -14.00 7.54 -11.97
CA GLY A 195 -13.69 8.97 -12.06
C GLY A 195 -12.97 9.35 -13.36
N LEU A 196 -12.18 8.46 -13.93
CA LEU A 196 -11.62 8.62 -15.26
C LEU A 196 -12.63 8.41 -16.39
N GLY A 197 -13.82 7.91 -16.10
CA GLY A 197 -14.87 7.63 -17.07
C GLY A 197 -14.85 6.20 -17.63
N ALA A 198 -14.07 5.30 -17.03
CA ALA A 198 -14.03 3.90 -17.46
C ALA A 198 -15.38 3.17 -17.22
N ASP A 199 -15.59 2.08 -17.96
CA ASP A 199 -16.64 1.11 -17.68
C ASP A 199 -16.10 0.10 -16.65
N VAL A 200 -16.59 0.17 -15.41
CA VAL A 200 -16.02 -0.57 -14.28
C VAL A 200 -16.96 -1.69 -13.82
N THR A 201 -16.40 -2.87 -13.63
CA THR A 201 -17.05 -3.97 -12.92
C THR A 201 -16.23 -4.32 -11.69
N ILE A 202 -16.86 -4.33 -10.51
CA ILE A 202 -16.26 -4.78 -9.26
C ILE A 202 -16.90 -6.09 -8.82
N ALA A 203 -16.07 -7.11 -8.60
CA ALA A 203 -16.50 -8.45 -8.21
C ALA A 203 -16.10 -8.76 -6.77
N ASP A 204 -17.02 -9.32 -6.00
CA ASP A 204 -16.80 -9.79 -4.64
C ASP A 204 -17.68 -11.01 -4.33
N ILE A 205 -17.30 -11.82 -3.36
CA ILE A 205 -18.13 -12.96 -2.88
C ILE A 205 -19.15 -12.53 -1.83
N SER A 206 -18.98 -11.35 -1.22
CA SER A 206 -19.86 -10.84 -0.18
C SER A 206 -21.03 -10.06 -0.76
N LEU A 207 -22.22 -10.63 -0.77
CA LEU A 207 -23.43 -9.93 -1.22
C LEU A 207 -23.74 -8.67 -0.39
N PRO A 208 -23.57 -8.64 0.93
CA PRO A 208 -23.72 -7.40 1.69
C PRO A 208 -22.78 -6.31 1.21
N ARG A 209 -21.51 -6.67 0.89
CA ARG A 209 -20.54 -5.71 0.36
C ARG A 209 -20.94 -5.22 -1.04
N LEU A 210 -21.40 -6.11 -1.90
CA LEU A 210 -21.88 -5.74 -3.25
C LEU A 210 -23.10 -4.80 -3.19
N ARG A 211 -24.03 -4.99 -2.26
CA ARG A 211 -25.15 -4.06 -2.02
C ARG A 211 -24.65 -2.67 -1.65
N TYR A 212 -23.76 -2.60 -0.66
CA TYR A 212 -23.15 -1.32 -0.26
C TYR A 212 -22.47 -0.61 -1.45
N LEU A 213 -21.66 -1.33 -2.23
CA LEU A 213 -20.99 -0.79 -3.41
C LEU A 213 -21.98 -0.32 -4.48
N SER A 214 -23.04 -1.09 -4.72
CA SER A 214 -24.09 -0.72 -5.68
C SER A 214 -24.81 0.58 -5.31
N GLU A 215 -24.95 0.86 -4.03
CA GLU A 215 -25.61 2.05 -3.52
C GLU A 215 -24.69 3.28 -3.49
N THR A 216 -23.40 3.08 -3.23
CA THR A 216 -22.45 4.17 -2.96
C THR A 216 -21.55 4.54 -4.13
N MET A 217 -21.36 3.62 -5.09
CA MET A 217 -20.49 3.85 -6.24
C MET A 217 -21.15 4.69 -7.35
N PRO A 218 -20.34 5.37 -8.18
CA PRO A 218 -20.82 6.02 -9.40
C PRO A 218 -21.56 5.04 -10.33
N LYS A 219 -22.47 5.56 -11.16
CA LYS A 219 -23.35 4.73 -12.02
C LYS A 219 -22.61 3.92 -13.10
N ASN A 220 -21.39 4.28 -13.43
CA ASN A 220 -20.53 3.52 -14.33
C ASN A 220 -19.77 2.37 -13.64
N VAL A 221 -20.03 2.10 -12.35
CA VAL A 221 -19.56 0.92 -11.63
C VAL A 221 -20.70 -0.08 -11.50
N LYS A 222 -20.46 -1.29 -11.98
CA LYS A 222 -21.37 -2.44 -11.84
C LYS A 222 -20.81 -3.41 -10.83
N THR A 223 -21.66 -4.05 -10.07
CA THR A 223 -21.27 -5.07 -9.10
C THR A 223 -21.54 -6.46 -9.69
N LEU A 224 -20.67 -7.41 -9.38
CA LEU A 224 -20.72 -8.78 -9.87
C LEU A 224 -20.37 -9.76 -8.75
N PHE A 225 -21.11 -10.87 -8.64
CA PHE A 225 -20.71 -11.96 -7.75
C PHE A 225 -19.48 -12.67 -8.32
N SER A 226 -18.42 -12.77 -7.51
CA SER A 226 -17.14 -13.36 -7.94
C SER A 226 -17.22 -14.88 -7.95
N SER A 227 -17.10 -15.47 -9.13
CA SER A 227 -16.89 -16.90 -9.36
C SER A 227 -15.97 -17.07 -10.56
N THR A 228 -15.35 -18.24 -10.71
CA THR A 228 -14.54 -18.56 -11.89
C THR A 228 -15.30 -18.27 -13.18
N HIS A 229 -16.54 -18.74 -13.27
CA HIS A 229 -17.38 -18.55 -14.47
C HIS A 229 -17.64 -17.07 -14.77
N THR A 230 -18.01 -16.26 -13.76
CA THR A 230 -18.31 -14.83 -14.00
C THR A 230 -17.05 -14.05 -14.38
N ILE A 231 -15.89 -14.39 -13.80
CA ILE A 231 -14.60 -13.80 -14.19
C ILE A 231 -14.26 -14.15 -15.64
N GLU A 232 -14.36 -15.42 -16.02
CA GLU A 232 -14.11 -15.87 -17.40
C GLU A 232 -14.99 -15.14 -18.43
N GLN A 233 -16.24 -14.86 -18.09
CA GLN A 233 -17.14 -14.10 -18.96
C GLN A 233 -16.75 -12.62 -19.13
N GLU A 234 -16.11 -12.02 -18.12
CA GLU A 234 -15.69 -10.62 -18.14
C GLU A 234 -14.37 -10.39 -18.90
N LEU A 235 -13.43 -11.34 -18.83
CA LEU A 235 -12.07 -11.20 -19.37
C LEU A 235 -12.00 -10.83 -20.87
N PRO A 236 -12.81 -11.41 -21.80
CA PRO A 236 -12.68 -11.13 -23.23
C PRO A 236 -12.89 -9.67 -23.62
N THR A 237 -13.58 -8.91 -22.79
CA THR A 237 -13.86 -7.48 -23.02
C THR A 237 -13.08 -6.54 -22.09
N THR A 238 -12.31 -7.09 -21.14
CA THR A 238 -11.58 -6.33 -20.15
C THR A 238 -10.25 -5.81 -20.70
N ASP A 239 -9.93 -4.56 -20.39
CA ASP A 239 -8.68 -3.89 -20.75
C ASP A 239 -7.69 -3.87 -19.60
N LEU A 240 -8.17 -3.66 -18.38
CA LEU A 240 -7.41 -3.60 -17.14
C LEU A 240 -8.05 -4.47 -16.07
N VAL A 241 -7.27 -5.37 -15.49
CA VAL A 241 -7.68 -6.18 -14.33
C VAL A 241 -6.91 -5.72 -13.11
N ILE A 242 -7.62 -5.48 -12.01
CA ILE A 242 -7.02 -5.12 -10.72
C ILE A 242 -7.34 -6.21 -9.71
N GLY A 243 -6.30 -6.88 -9.22
CA GLY A 243 -6.37 -7.88 -8.16
C GLY A 243 -6.29 -7.20 -6.78
N ALA A 244 -7.42 -7.21 -6.05
CA ALA A 244 -7.58 -6.49 -4.80
C ALA A 244 -8.13 -7.37 -3.66
N VAL A 245 -8.03 -8.68 -3.79
CA VAL A 245 -8.48 -9.60 -2.73
C VAL A 245 -7.38 -9.74 -1.68
N LEU A 246 -7.66 -9.27 -0.48
CA LEU A 246 -6.81 -9.42 0.70
C LEU A 246 -7.55 -10.29 1.73
N ILE A 247 -6.90 -11.37 2.17
CA ILE A 247 -7.42 -12.21 3.26
C ILE A 247 -6.45 -12.06 4.42
N PRO A 248 -6.86 -11.45 5.55
CA PRO A 248 -5.98 -11.29 6.70
C PRO A 248 -5.39 -12.63 7.16
N GLY A 249 -4.05 -12.69 7.25
CA GLY A 249 -3.33 -13.88 7.73
C GLY A 249 -3.32 -15.10 6.79
N ALA A 250 -3.79 -14.96 5.55
CA ALA A 250 -3.80 -16.04 4.56
C ALA A 250 -3.25 -15.58 3.21
N LYS A 251 -2.87 -16.55 2.37
CA LYS A 251 -2.54 -16.28 0.97
C LYS A 251 -3.80 -15.85 0.21
N ALA A 252 -3.65 -14.92 -0.72
CA ALA A 252 -4.71 -14.57 -1.66
C ALA A 252 -5.05 -15.80 -2.55
N PRO A 253 -6.32 -16.03 -2.87
CA PRO A 253 -6.68 -17.07 -3.82
C PRO A 253 -6.26 -16.65 -5.24
N HIS A 254 -5.77 -17.57 -6.06
CA HIS A 254 -5.53 -17.32 -7.47
C HIS A 254 -6.87 -17.29 -8.22
N LEU A 255 -7.37 -16.10 -8.47
CA LEU A 255 -8.65 -15.87 -9.17
C LEU A 255 -8.50 -15.90 -10.69
N ILE A 256 -7.30 -15.62 -11.20
CA ILE A 256 -6.97 -15.73 -12.63
C ILE A 256 -5.80 -16.68 -12.78
N THR A 257 -6.06 -17.77 -13.48
CA THR A 257 -5.05 -18.78 -13.83
C THR A 257 -4.29 -18.37 -15.10
N ARG A 258 -3.15 -19.00 -15.36
CA ARG A 258 -2.41 -18.81 -16.63
C ARG A 258 -3.29 -19.09 -17.86
N ASP A 259 -4.11 -20.12 -17.82
CA ASP A 259 -5.01 -20.44 -18.94
C ASP A 259 -6.07 -19.38 -19.16
N MET A 260 -6.58 -18.76 -18.12
CA MET A 260 -7.56 -17.67 -18.24
C MET A 260 -6.96 -16.42 -18.90
N LEU A 261 -5.63 -16.22 -18.88
CA LEU A 261 -4.99 -15.09 -19.58
C LEU A 261 -5.24 -15.14 -21.09
N LYS A 262 -5.45 -16.33 -21.67
CA LYS A 262 -5.78 -16.50 -23.09
C LYS A 262 -7.13 -15.89 -23.49
N LEU A 263 -8.00 -15.60 -22.50
CA LEU A 263 -9.28 -14.92 -22.73
C LEU A 263 -9.11 -13.41 -22.87
N LEU A 264 -8.01 -12.85 -22.38
CA LEU A 264 -7.68 -11.44 -22.52
C LEU A 264 -7.12 -11.14 -23.92
N LYS A 265 -7.34 -9.92 -24.39
CA LYS A 265 -6.69 -9.45 -25.62
C LYS A 265 -5.24 -9.07 -25.36
N PRO A 266 -4.33 -9.30 -26.35
CA PRO A 266 -2.95 -8.87 -26.23
C PRO A 266 -2.84 -7.39 -25.89
N GLY A 267 -1.89 -7.06 -25.00
CA GLY A 267 -1.68 -5.69 -24.49
C GLY A 267 -2.68 -5.27 -23.40
N SER A 268 -3.52 -6.17 -22.91
CA SER A 268 -4.27 -5.96 -21.65
C SER A 268 -3.33 -5.91 -20.48
N VAL A 269 -3.70 -5.16 -19.44
CA VAL A 269 -2.87 -4.94 -18.25
C VAL A 269 -3.52 -5.58 -17.02
N LEU A 270 -2.70 -6.24 -16.20
CA LEU A 270 -3.08 -6.76 -14.90
C LEU A 270 -2.23 -6.08 -13.84
N VAL A 271 -2.87 -5.55 -12.80
CA VAL A 271 -2.20 -4.99 -11.62
C VAL A 271 -2.59 -5.80 -10.40
N ASP A 272 -1.63 -6.47 -9.78
CA ASP A 272 -1.87 -7.30 -8.61
C ASP A 272 -1.47 -6.57 -7.33
N VAL A 273 -2.45 -5.97 -6.66
CA VAL A 273 -2.23 -5.25 -5.41
C VAL A 273 -2.03 -6.21 -4.23
N ALA A 274 -2.53 -7.44 -4.35
CA ALA A 274 -2.42 -8.46 -3.32
C ALA A 274 -1.08 -9.24 -3.34
N ILE A 275 -0.08 -8.75 -4.07
CA ILE A 275 1.19 -9.46 -4.28
C ILE A 275 1.93 -9.80 -2.99
N ASP A 276 1.84 -8.96 -1.97
CA ASP A 276 2.44 -9.23 -0.64
C ASP A 276 1.89 -10.49 0.03
N GLN A 277 0.70 -10.94 -0.38
CA GLN A 277 0.05 -12.18 0.08
C GLN A 277 0.05 -13.29 -0.97
N GLY A 278 0.99 -13.25 -1.90
CA GLY A 278 1.15 -14.24 -2.96
C GLY A 278 0.43 -13.90 -4.27
N GLY A 279 -0.40 -12.85 -4.28
CA GLY A 279 -1.09 -12.36 -5.47
C GLY A 279 -2.41 -13.06 -5.78
N CYS A 280 -3.30 -12.34 -6.49
CA CYS A 280 -4.58 -12.86 -6.97
C CYS A 280 -4.47 -13.58 -8.33
N PHE A 281 -3.33 -13.48 -9.00
CA PHE A 281 -3.09 -14.10 -10.30
C PHE A 281 -2.01 -15.17 -10.18
N GLU A 282 -2.23 -16.32 -10.81
CA GLU A 282 -1.28 -17.44 -10.76
C GLU A 282 0.12 -17.05 -11.27
N THR A 283 0.19 -16.13 -12.23
CA THR A 283 1.44 -15.66 -12.85
C THR A 283 2.08 -14.47 -12.14
N SER A 284 1.49 -13.99 -11.03
CA SER A 284 2.03 -12.84 -10.30
C SER A 284 3.33 -13.16 -9.58
N HIS A 285 4.26 -12.23 -9.67
CA HIS A 285 5.45 -12.17 -8.81
C HIS A 285 5.80 -10.72 -8.46
N PRO A 286 6.48 -10.47 -7.34
CA PRO A 286 6.86 -9.11 -6.94
C PRO A 286 7.73 -8.43 -8.00
N THR A 287 7.49 -7.13 -8.20
CA THR A 287 8.27 -6.26 -9.07
C THR A 287 8.92 -5.13 -8.26
N THR A 288 9.79 -4.37 -8.91
CA THR A 288 10.47 -3.22 -8.32
C THR A 288 10.30 -1.99 -9.19
N HIS A 289 10.58 -0.81 -8.65
CA HIS A 289 10.57 0.43 -9.43
C HIS A 289 11.55 0.42 -10.60
N ALA A 290 12.63 -0.34 -10.50
CA ALA A 290 13.60 -0.50 -11.61
C ALA A 290 13.06 -1.40 -12.73
N ASN A 291 12.28 -2.42 -12.39
CA ASN A 291 11.64 -3.35 -13.32
C ASN A 291 10.16 -3.51 -12.92
N PRO A 292 9.32 -2.52 -13.26
CA PRO A 292 7.96 -2.45 -12.70
C PRO A 292 6.97 -3.42 -13.35
N VAL A 293 7.26 -3.91 -14.53
CA VAL A 293 6.37 -4.79 -15.30
C VAL A 293 7.11 -5.94 -15.96
N TYR A 294 6.38 -6.96 -16.34
CA TYR A 294 6.84 -8.07 -17.19
C TYR A 294 5.68 -8.52 -18.08
N GLU A 295 6.03 -9.14 -19.19
CA GLU A 295 5.06 -9.67 -20.14
C GLU A 295 4.87 -11.17 -19.93
N ILE A 296 3.65 -11.64 -20.18
CA ILE A 296 3.29 -13.05 -20.16
C ILE A 296 2.63 -13.38 -21.48
N ASP A 297 3.25 -14.28 -22.25
CA ASP A 297 2.83 -14.97 -23.49
C ASP A 297 2.05 -14.12 -24.53
#